data_38b3efc56fa2c25b3b40c6aa2439b389
#
_entry.id   38b3efc56fa2c25b3b40c6aa2439b389
#
_cell.length_a   1.000
_cell.length_b   1.000
_cell.length_c   1.000
_cell.angle_alpha   90.00
_cell.angle_beta   90.00
_cell.angle_gamma   90.00
#
_symmetry.space_group_name_H-M   'P 1'
#
loop_
_entity.id
_entity.type
_entity.pdbx_description
1 polymer ?
#
loop_
_entity_poly.entity_id
_entity_poly.type
_entity_poly.pdbx_seq_one_letter_code
_entity_poly.pdbx_strand_id
1 'polypeptide(L)'
;LSLHDALPIFLSMYISHAPFGGNVVGLDAAAWRYFGHSADDLSWAESAMLAVLPNAPAMIHLSKGRKTLLDKRNRLLKQLLEKKTIDSSTYELAISEPLPDEPHPLPQIAPYLVSRFYQERNGEYSRSTINKGIQTQIEDLAERWSNEFRRSDIRNLAILVIDIPSNQVVAYCGNVHFDQKQGGNQVDVIQAPRSTGSILKPFLYYAMLQEGSLLPDMLLPDVPVNINGFTPQNFSMQFEGAVPASEALARSLNIPAVTMLQRYGVPK
;
A
#
# COMPACT_ATOMS: atom_id res chain seq x y z
N LEU A 1 33.18 -16.40 -13.92
CA LEU A 1 32.48 -16.69 -12.66
C LEU A 1 32.85 -18.10 -12.22
N SER A 2 33.46 -18.24 -11.05
CA SER A 2 33.75 -19.57 -10.44
C SER A 2 32.42 -20.27 -10.13
N LEU A 3 32.39 -21.60 -10.15
CA LEU A 3 31.23 -22.39 -9.72
C LEU A 3 30.81 -22.04 -8.28
N HIS A 4 31.75 -21.62 -7.44
CA HIS A 4 31.50 -21.16 -6.08
C HIS A 4 30.71 -19.82 -6.02
N ASP A 5 30.97 -18.89 -6.95
CA ASP A 5 30.31 -17.61 -7.01
C ASP A 5 28.92 -17.72 -7.65
N ALA A 6 28.72 -18.70 -8.52
CA ALA A 6 27.46 -18.93 -9.23
C ALA A 6 26.43 -19.69 -8.38
N LEU A 7 26.84 -20.54 -7.45
CA LEU A 7 25.95 -21.40 -6.66
C LEU A 7 24.95 -20.61 -5.81
N PRO A 8 25.33 -19.55 -5.06
CA PRO A 8 24.38 -18.74 -4.31
C PRO A 8 23.33 -18.05 -5.20
N ILE A 9 23.74 -17.61 -6.40
CA ILE A 9 22.84 -16.98 -7.38
C ILE A 9 21.80 -17.98 -7.88
N PHE A 10 22.25 -19.18 -8.29
CA PHE A 10 21.32 -20.23 -8.73
C PHE A 10 20.39 -20.69 -7.61
N LEU A 11 20.90 -20.81 -6.39
CA LEU A 11 20.08 -21.17 -5.24
C LEU A 11 19.02 -20.09 -4.95
N SER A 12 19.41 -18.82 -4.95
CA SER A 12 18.50 -17.70 -4.79
C SER A 12 17.40 -17.68 -5.87
N MET A 13 17.79 -17.87 -7.13
CA MET A 13 16.83 -17.98 -8.24
C MET A 13 15.88 -19.18 -8.06
N TYR A 14 16.41 -20.32 -7.66
CA TYR A 14 15.59 -21.51 -7.43
C TYR A 14 14.58 -21.29 -6.30
N ILE A 15 15.01 -20.85 -5.12
CA ILE A 15 14.11 -20.66 -3.97
C ILE A 15 13.09 -19.56 -4.20
N SER A 16 13.42 -18.53 -5.01
CA SER A 16 12.48 -17.46 -5.37
C SER A 16 11.38 -17.92 -6.34
N HIS A 17 11.60 -19.00 -7.09
CA HIS A 17 10.66 -19.50 -8.10
C HIS A 17 10.17 -20.93 -7.84
N ALA A 18 10.64 -21.58 -6.78
CA ALA A 18 10.23 -22.93 -6.45
C ALA A 18 8.73 -22.98 -6.09
N PRO A 19 7.97 -23.98 -6.58
CA PRO A 19 6.58 -24.18 -6.21
C PRO A 19 6.49 -24.91 -4.86
N PHE A 20 5.80 -24.31 -3.90
CA PHE A 20 5.58 -24.88 -2.57
C PHE A 20 4.18 -25.47 -2.37
N GLY A 21 3.38 -25.58 -3.43
CA GLY A 21 2.04 -26.16 -3.43
C GLY A 21 0.95 -25.13 -3.75
N GLY A 22 -0.08 -25.54 -4.49
CA GLY A 22 -1.11 -24.63 -5.00
C GLY A 22 -0.51 -23.49 -5.83
N ASN A 23 -0.89 -22.27 -5.51
CA ASN A 23 -0.37 -21.04 -6.15
C ASN A 23 0.79 -20.40 -5.37
N VAL A 24 1.40 -21.13 -4.43
CA VAL A 24 2.50 -20.59 -3.62
C VAL A 24 3.82 -20.78 -4.36
N VAL A 25 4.42 -19.68 -4.77
CA VAL A 25 5.71 -19.63 -5.47
C VAL A 25 6.68 -18.74 -4.70
N GLY A 26 7.87 -19.26 -4.46
CA GLY A 26 8.91 -18.57 -3.72
C GLY A 26 8.89 -18.85 -2.21
N LEU A 27 10.11 -18.85 -1.61
CA LEU A 27 10.32 -19.18 -0.20
C LEU A 27 9.61 -18.23 0.75
N ASP A 28 9.68 -16.92 0.50
CA ASP A 28 9.05 -15.91 1.35
C ASP A 28 7.53 -16.06 1.39
N ALA A 29 6.91 -16.26 0.22
CA ALA A 29 5.47 -16.51 0.14
C ALA A 29 5.08 -17.81 0.85
N ALA A 30 5.92 -18.85 0.79
CA ALA A 30 5.71 -20.11 1.46
C ALA A 30 5.84 -19.98 2.98
N ALA A 31 6.85 -19.26 3.48
CA ALA A 31 7.02 -18.98 4.90
C ALA A 31 5.80 -18.28 5.49
N TRP A 32 5.37 -17.18 4.90
CA TRP A 32 4.14 -16.48 5.31
C TRP A 32 2.89 -17.34 5.20
N ARG A 33 2.77 -18.11 4.10
CA ARG A 33 1.57 -18.91 3.86
C ARG A 33 1.42 -20.08 4.82
N TYR A 34 2.54 -20.72 5.18
CA TYR A 34 2.50 -21.93 6.01
C TYR A 34 2.75 -21.65 7.49
N PHE A 35 3.52 -20.62 7.83
CA PHE A 35 3.93 -20.35 9.21
C PHE A 35 3.54 -18.99 9.74
N GLY A 36 3.17 -18.02 8.87
CA GLY A 36 2.71 -16.70 9.27
C GLY A 36 3.80 -15.72 9.67
N HIS A 37 5.08 -16.01 9.32
CA HIS A 37 6.23 -15.15 9.59
C HIS A 37 7.24 -15.15 8.44
N SER A 38 8.29 -14.32 8.54
CA SER A 38 9.34 -14.17 7.54
C SER A 38 10.16 -15.45 7.36
N ALA A 39 10.71 -15.63 6.16
CA ALA A 39 11.64 -16.72 5.88
C ALA A 39 12.94 -16.64 6.70
N ASP A 40 13.30 -15.43 7.19
CA ASP A 40 14.48 -15.22 8.04
C ASP A 40 14.30 -15.83 9.46
N ASP A 41 13.08 -16.05 9.89
CA ASP A 41 12.71 -16.53 11.23
C ASP A 41 12.35 -18.04 11.25
N LEU A 42 12.57 -18.76 10.13
CA LEU A 42 12.23 -20.19 10.02
C LEU A 42 13.01 -21.06 10.99
N SER A 43 12.30 -21.93 11.71
CA SER A 43 12.91 -23.01 12.49
C SER A 43 13.56 -24.07 11.59
N TRP A 44 14.34 -24.96 12.19
CA TRP A 44 14.90 -26.14 11.46
C TRP A 44 13.81 -27.07 10.94
N ALA A 45 12.72 -27.24 11.70
CA ALA A 45 11.57 -28.05 11.28
C ALA A 45 10.83 -27.44 10.11
N GLU A 46 10.58 -26.14 10.15
CA GLU A 46 9.93 -25.37 9.09
C GLU A 46 10.78 -25.31 7.81
N SER A 47 12.06 -25.01 7.95
CA SER A 47 13.03 -25.03 6.84
C SER A 47 13.10 -26.42 6.18
N ALA A 48 13.16 -27.50 6.97
CA ALA A 48 13.14 -28.85 6.45
C ALA A 48 11.81 -29.22 5.77
N MET A 49 10.68 -28.73 6.29
CA MET A 49 9.37 -28.91 5.65
C MET A 49 9.34 -28.23 4.29
N LEU A 50 9.75 -26.97 4.19
CA LEU A 50 9.80 -26.24 2.92
C LEU A 50 10.77 -26.89 1.94
N ALA A 51 11.92 -27.38 2.39
CA ALA A 51 12.90 -28.05 1.52
C ALA A 51 12.37 -29.33 0.86
N VAL A 52 11.41 -30.04 1.48
CA VAL A 52 10.84 -31.28 0.92
C VAL A 52 9.57 -31.07 0.10
N LEU A 53 8.91 -29.92 0.21
CA LEU A 53 7.65 -29.61 -0.50
C LEU A 53 7.80 -29.53 -2.03
N PRO A 54 8.81 -28.88 -2.62
CA PRO A 54 8.94 -28.75 -4.07
C PRO A 54 9.06 -30.09 -4.81
N ASN A 55 9.48 -31.14 -4.11
CA ASN A 55 9.71 -32.45 -4.71
C ASN A 55 8.42 -33.23 -5.07
N ALA A 56 7.24 -32.82 -4.56
CA ALA A 56 5.94 -33.40 -4.93
C ALA A 56 4.77 -32.46 -4.54
N PRO A 57 4.69 -31.25 -5.04
CA PRO A 57 3.76 -30.21 -4.55
C PRO A 57 2.29 -30.57 -4.78
N ALA A 58 1.97 -31.42 -5.75
CA ALA A 58 0.61 -31.86 -6.05
C ALA A 58 0.13 -33.03 -5.17
N MET A 59 1.04 -33.83 -4.65
CA MET A 59 0.71 -35.04 -3.88
C MET A 59 0.90 -34.91 -2.38
N ILE A 60 1.69 -33.94 -1.94
CA ILE A 60 2.04 -33.72 -0.54
C ILE A 60 1.63 -32.27 -0.20
N HIS A 61 0.46 -32.16 0.38
CA HIS A 61 -0.12 -30.89 0.80
C HIS A 61 -0.55 -30.99 2.28
N LEU A 62 -0.65 -29.86 3.00
CA LEU A 62 -1.09 -29.85 4.39
C LEU A 62 -2.43 -30.57 4.62
N SER A 63 -3.33 -30.54 3.62
CA SER A 63 -4.62 -31.23 3.67
C SER A 63 -4.58 -32.71 3.21
N LYS A 64 -3.56 -33.09 2.43
CA LYS A 64 -3.42 -34.46 1.91
C LYS A 64 -1.98 -34.93 2.08
N GLY A 65 -1.79 -36.10 2.67
CA GLY A 65 -0.45 -36.67 2.82
C GLY A 65 0.39 -36.10 3.97
N ARG A 66 -0.23 -35.50 5.00
CA ARG A 66 0.46 -34.96 6.20
C ARG A 66 1.48 -35.94 6.79
N LYS A 67 1.12 -37.23 6.91
CA LYS A 67 2.03 -38.28 7.40
C LYS A 67 3.26 -38.41 6.50
N THR A 68 3.06 -38.46 5.20
CA THR A 68 4.17 -38.52 4.22
C THR A 68 5.06 -37.30 4.28
N LEU A 69 4.47 -36.10 4.48
CA LEU A 69 5.22 -34.85 4.64
C LEU A 69 6.04 -34.87 5.92
N LEU A 70 5.45 -35.31 7.04
CA LEU A 70 6.12 -35.46 8.33
C LEU A 70 7.30 -36.43 8.22
N ASP A 71 7.09 -37.59 7.60
CA ASP A 71 8.12 -38.63 7.43
C ASP A 71 9.29 -38.11 6.57
N LYS A 72 8.99 -37.37 5.51
CA LYS A 72 10.04 -36.76 4.65
C LYS A 72 10.81 -35.67 5.39
N ARG A 73 10.12 -34.77 6.13
CA ARG A 73 10.75 -33.75 6.96
C ARG A 73 11.69 -34.39 7.99
N ASN A 74 11.18 -35.35 8.74
CA ASN A 74 11.95 -36.01 9.80
C ASN A 74 13.15 -36.81 9.23
N ARG A 75 13.01 -37.41 8.03
CA ARG A 75 14.12 -38.06 7.34
C ARG A 75 15.22 -37.05 6.98
N LEU A 76 14.83 -35.85 6.48
CA LEU A 76 15.81 -34.82 6.16
C LEU A 76 16.53 -34.32 7.44
N LEU A 77 15.78 -34.06 8.53
CA LEU A 77 16.33 -33.67 9.82
C LEU A 77 17.33 -34.71 10.35
N LYS A 78 17.03 -36.02 10.21
CA LYS A 78 17.94 -37.10 10.58
C LYS A 78 19.23 -37.10 9.75
N GLN A 79 19.13 -36.85 8.44
CA GLN A 79 20.31 -36.71 7.58
C GLN A 79 21.18 -35.51 7.98
N LEU A 80 20.56 -34.38 8.40
CA LEU A 80 21.31 -33.21 8.88
C LEU A 80 22.06 -33.51 10.19
N LEU A 81 21.42 -34.27 11.10
CA LEU A 81 22.08 -34.76 12.31
C LEU A 81 23.28 -35.71 11.98
N GLU A 82 23.06 -36.67 11.11
CA GLU A 82 24.12 -37.63 10.68
C GLU A 82 25.33 -36.91 10.04
N LYS A 83 25.04 -35.84 9.29
CA LYS A 83 26.07 -34.96 8.69
C LYS A 83 26.65 -33.93 9.66
N LYS A 84 26.21 -33.90 10.91
CA LYS A 84 26.63 -32.93 11.95
C LYS A 84 26.36 -31.47 11.58
N THR A 85 25.35 -31.23 10.73
CA THR A 85 24.91 -29.89 10.38
C THR A 85 24.10 -29.30 11.54
N ILE A 86 23.35 -30.14 12.27
CA ILE A 86 22.64 -29.80 13.51
C ILE A 86 23.11 -30.77 14.61
N ASP A 87 22.98 -30.33 15.85
CA ASP A 87 23.27 -31.19 17.02
C ASP A 87 22.04 -31.99 17.46
N SER A 88 22.23 -32.90 18.44
CA SER A 88 21.14 -33.77 18.92
C SER A 88 20.01 -32.98 19.59
N SER A 89 20.30 -31.91 20.32
CA SER A 89 19.30 -31.10 20.98
C SER A 89 18.43 -30.35 19.96
N THR A 90 19.04 -29.78 18.94
CA THR A 90 18.33 -29.13 17.82
C THR A 90 17.46 -30.13 17.06
N TYR A 91 17.99 -31.35 16.82
CA TYR A 91 17.21 -32.42 16.17
C TYR A 91 15.98 -32.81 16.98
N GLU A 92 16.13 -33.04 18.29
CA GLU A 92 14.99 -33.40 19.17
C GLU A 92 13.92 -32.33 19.22
N LEU A 93 14.29 -31.05 19.30
CA LEU A 93 13.37 -29.94 19.21
C LEU A 93 12.66 -29.91 17.85
N ALA A 94 13.40 -30.02 16.77
CA ALA A 94 12.83 -29.94 15.41
C ALA A 94 11.86 -31.10 15.09
N ILE A 95 12.11 -32.33 15.55
CA ILE A 95 11.18 -33.43 15.33
C ILE A 95 9.91 -33.33 16.21
N SER A 96 10.00 -32.67 17.37
CA SER A 96 8.85 -32.45 18.26
C SER A 96 7.89 -31.39 17.74
N GLU A 97 8.36 -30.51 16.86
CA GLU A 97 7.56 -29.43 16.28
C GLU A 97 6.48 -29.99 15.33
N PRO A 98 5.20 -29.64 15.52
CA PRO A 98 4.11 -30.13 14.68
C PRO A 98 4.18 -29.51 13.26
N LEU A 99 3.53 -30.15 12.30
CA LEU A 99 3.23 -29.51 11.02
C LEU A 99 2.12 -28.47 11.21
N PRO A 100 2.15 -27.34 10.47
CA PRO A 100 1.09 -26.34 10.52
C PRO A 100 -0.26 -26.98 10.14
N ASP A 101 -1.35 -26.53 10.78
CA ASP A 101 -2.68 -27.10 10.55
C ASP A 101 -3.34 -26.53 9.30
N GLU A 102 -3.41 -25.22 9.18
CA GLU A 102 -4.03 -24.52 8.05
C GLU A 102 -3.11 -23.42 7.50
N PRO A 103 -3.18 -23.15 6.19
CA PRO A 103 -2.41 -22.07 5.61
C PRO A 103 -2.88 -20.69 6.10
N HIS A 104 -1.96 -19.88 6.58
CA HIS A 104 -2.24 -18.49 6.97
C HIS A 104 -2.62 -17.62 5.77
N PRO A 105 -3.52 -16.63 5.92
CA PRO A 105 -3.70 -15.61 4.89
C PRO A 105 -2.40 -14.83 4.70
N LEU A 106 -2.07 -14.52 3.45
CA LEU A 106 -0.93 -13.63 3.18
C LEU A 106 -1.23 -12.22 3.74
N PRO A 107 -0.23 -11.54 4.30
CA PRO A 107 -0.41 -10.16 4.76
C PRO A 107 -0.90 -9.28 3.63
N GLN A 108 -1.99 -8.56 3.86
CA GLN A 108 -2.54 -7.59 2.92
C GLN A 108 -2.32 -6.18 3.47
N ILE A 109 -1.06 -5.76 3.52
CA ILE A 109 -0.68 -4.41 3.93
C ILE A 109 -0.54 -3.56 2.67
N ALA A 110 -1.21 -2.41 2.62
CA ALA A 110 -1.22 -1.49 1.48
C ALA A 110 -1.54 -2.18 0.12
N PRO A 111 -2.66 -2.92 -0.04
CA PRO A 111 -2.94 -3.75 -1.20
C PRO A 111 -2.98 -2.96 -2.51
N TYR A 112 -3.39 -1.69 -2.49
CA TYR A 112 -3.40 -0.82 -3.67
C TYR A 112 -1.98 -0.46 -4.13
N LEU A 113 -1.06 -0.23 -3.19
CA LEU A 113 0.35 0.01 -3.53
C LEU A 113 1.00 -1.26 -4.11
N VAL A 114 0.68 -2.43 -3.56
CA VAL A 114 1.13 -3.72 -4.11
C VAL A 114 0.61 -3.91 -5.54
N SER A 115 -0.68 -3.64 -5.78
CA SER A 115 -1.27 -3.73 -7.12
C SER A 115 -0.62 -2.77 -8.11
N ARG A 116 -0.31 -1.55 -7.68
CA ARG A 116 0.41 -0.56 -8.45
C ARG A 116 1.82 -1.02 -8.81
N PHE A 117 2.60 -1.50 -7.84
CA PHE A 117 3.95 -2.01 -8.09
C PHE A 117 3.95 -3.23 -9.01
N TYR A 118 2.94 -4.10 -8.88
CA TYR A 118 2.78 -5.23 -9.79
C TYR A 118 2.56 -4.78 -11.24
N GLN A 119 1.80 -3.70 -11.46
CA GLN A 119 1.57 -3.15 -12.80
C GLN A 119 2.80 -2.42 -13.36
N GLU A 120 3.50 -1.65 -12.51
CA GLU A 120 4.64 -0.82 -12.93
C GLU A 120 5.95 -1.61 -13.02
N ARG A 121 6.13 -2.67 -12.22
CA ARG A 121 7.39 -3.38 -12.00
C ARG A 121 7.20 -4.90 -11.92
N ASN A 122 6.43 -5.46 -12.83
CA ASN A 122 6.07 -6.88 -12.82
C ASN A 122 7.31 -7.78 -12.70
N GLY A 123 7.37 -8.58 -11.64
CA GLY A 123 8.43 -9.55 -11.37
C GLY A 123 9.68 -8.95 -10.69
N GLU A 124 9.69 -7.66 -10.34
CA GLU A 124 10.80 -7.04 -9.64
C GLU A 124 10.58 -7.00 -8.13
N TYR A 125 11.67 -7.14 -7.37
CA TYR A 125 11.66 -6.85 -5.94
C TYR A 125 11.52 -5.34 -5.71
N SER A 126 10.46 -4.93 -5.03
CA SER A 126 10.17 -3.53 -4.78
C SER A 126 10.24 -3.23 -3.28
N ARG A 127 11.14 -2.32 -2.89
CA ARG A 127 11.25 -1.81 -1.53
C ARG A 127 10.45 -0.52 -1.41
N SER A 128 9.56 -0.43 -0.41
CA SER A 128 8.78 0.77 -0.14
C SER A 128 9.28 1.51 1.08
N THR A 129 8.83 2.76 1.25
CA THR A 129 9.06 3.61 2.42
C THR A 129 7.92 3.51 3.45
N ILE A 130 6.96 2.61 3.24
CA ILE A 130 5.81 2.42 4.11
C ILE A 130 6.26 1.96 5.50
N ASN A 131 5.80 2.69 6.53
CA ASN A 131 5.93 2.28 7.92
C ASN A 131 4.75 1.39 8.28
N LYS A 132 5.01 0.12 8.63
CA LYS A 132 3.98 -0.87 8.94
C LYS A 132 3.01 -0.39 10.04
N GLY A 133 3.54 0.21 11.11
CA GLY A 133 2.70 0.66 12.23
C GLY A 133 1.76 1.80 11.83
N ILE A 134 2.28 2.79 11.10
CA ILE A 134 1.47 3.91 10.59
C ILE A 134 0.44 3.40 9.57
N GLN A 135 0.86 2.52 8.67
CA GLN A 135 -0.04 1.94 7.65
C GLN A 135 -1.24 1.23 8.30
N THR A 136 -0.99 0.35 9.27
CA THR A 136 -2.06 -0.36 9.97
C THR A 136 -3.03 0.61 10.66
N GLN A 137 -2.52 1.63 11.37
CA GLN A 137 -3.36 2.63 12.01
C GLN A 137 -4.22 3.43 11.00
N ILE A 138 -3.65 3.75 9.85
CA ILE A 138 -4.36 4.48 8.79
C ILE A 138 -5.43 3.60 8.13
N GLU A 139 -5.17 2.30 7.92
CA GLU A 139 -6.17 1.37 7.41
C GLU A 139 -7.35 1.21 8.37
N ASP A 140 -7.08 1.03 9.68
CA ASP A 140 -8.10 0.98 10.71
C ASP A 140 -8.92 2.28 10.81
N LEU A 141 -8.25 3.42 10.65
CA LEU A 141 -8.90 4.74 10.63
C LEU A 141 -9.80 4.89 9.40
N ALA A 142 -9.28 4.53 8.22
CA ALA A 142 -10.02 4.59 6.97
C ALA A 142 -11.27 3.72 6.99
N GLU A 143 -11.17 2.50 7.54
CA GLU A 143 -12.30 1.58 7.68
C GLU A 143 -13.40 2.17 8.58
N ARG A 144 -13.03 2.72 9.74
CA ARG A 144 -13.97 3.37 10.67
C ARG A 144 -14.69 4.53 10.03
N TRP A 145 -13.98 5.45 9.37
CA TRP A 145 -14.56 6.59 8.70
C TRP A 145 -15.38 6.21 7.47
N SER A 146 -14.97 5.19 6.73
CA SER A 146 -15.77 4.67 5.61
C SER A 146 -17.16 4.21 6.07
N ASN A 147 -17.24 3.52 7.19
CA ASN A 147 -18.52 3.07 7.75
C ASN A 147 -19.43 4.25 8.14
N GLU A 148 -18.85 5.36 8.65
CA GLU A 148 -19.61 6.57 8.95
C GLU A 148 -20.07 7.28 7.68
N PHE A 149 -19.16 7.44 6.70
CA PHE A 149 -19.45 8.15 5.45
C PHE A 149 -20.43 7.40 4.53
N ARG A 150 -20.56 6.09 4.66
CA ARG A 150 -21.59 5.32 3.95
C ARG A 150 -23.02 5.79 4.23
N ARG A 151 -23.28 6.38 5.39
CA ARG A 151 -24.56 6.98 5.72
C ARG A 151 -24.89 8.18 4.84
N SER A 152 -23.89 8.81 4.28
CA SER A 152 -23.99 9.92 3.33
C SER A 152 -23.71 9.48 1.88
N ASP A 153 -23.80 8.18 1.59
CA ASP A 153 -23.54 7.54 0.28
C ASP A 153 -22.13 7.79 -0.28
N ILE A 154 -21.17 8.11 0.61
CA ILE A 154 -19.74 8.21 0.27
C ILE A 154 -19.13 6.83 0.44
N ARG A 155 -18.72 6.22 -0.67
CA ARG A 155 -18.27 4.81 -0.71
C ARG A 155 -16.76 4.62 -0.82
N ASN A 156 -16.05 5.63 -1.29
CA ASN A 156 -14.61 5.56 -1.53
C ASN A 156 -13.90 6.59 -0.65
N LEU A 157 -12.79 6.18 -0.06
CA LEU A 157 -11.95 7.02 0.80
C LEU A 157 -10.49 6.63 0.59
N ALA A 158 -9.62 7.62 0.44
CA ALA A 158 -8.19 7.40 0.35
C ALA A 158 -7.43 8.28 1.35
N ILE A 159 -6.33 7.75 1.87
CA ILE A 159 -5.45 8.48 2.79
C ILE A 159 -4.00 8.26 2.34
N LEU A 160 -3.28 9.36 2.13
CA LEU A 160 -1.85 9.39 1.86
C LEU A 160 -1.14 10.14 2.98
N VAL A 161 -0.15 9.51 3.60
CA VAL A 161 0.66 10.15 4.65
C VAL A 161 2.08 10.32 4.15
N ILE A 162 2.56 11.57 4.19
CA ILE A 162 3.90 11.96 3.76
C ILE A 162 4.66 12.50 4.97
N ASP A 163 5.85 11.96 5.21
CA ASP A 163 6.79 12.51 6.17
C ASP A 163 7.49 13.72 5.52
N ILE A 164 7.25 14.91 6.06
CA ILE A 164 7.73 16.18 5.48
C ILE A 164 9.26 16.27 5.46
N PRO A 165 9.97 15.93 6.56
CA PRO A 165 11.43 16.01 6.59
C PRO A 165 12.12 15.13 5.54
N SER A 166 11.65 13.91 5.36
CA SER A 166 12.24 12.95 4.40
C SER A 166 11.59 13.03 3.00
N ASN A 167 10.46 13.73 2.88
CA ASN A 167 9.61 13.76 1.67
C ASN A 167 9.22 12.37 1.17
N GLN A 168 8.99 11.44 2.11
CA GLN A 168 8.65 10.05 1.80
C GLN A 168 7.20 9.73 2.16
N VAL A 169 6.56 8.91 1.34
CA VAL A 169 5.24 8.35 1.65
C VAL A 169 5.43 7.26 2.70
N VAL A 170 4.84 7.43 3.89
CA VAL A 170 4.94 6.51 5.01
C VAL A 170 3.67 5.69 5.25
N ALA A 171 2.54 6.10 4.65
CA ALA A 171 1.33 5.27 4.55
C ALA A 171 0.56 5.55 3.26
N TYR A 172 -0.05 4.51 2.70
CA TYR A 172 -0.76 4.54 1.43
C TYR A 172 -2.04 3.69 1.50
N CYS A 173 -3.16 4.33 1.77
CA CYS A 173 -4.49 3.71 1.71
C CYS A 173 -5.19 4.20 0.44
N GLY A 174 -5.12 3.44 -0.65
CA GLY A 174 -5.67 3.82 -1.95
C GLY A 174 -7.20 3.83 -2.00
N ASN A 175 -7.83 3.00 -1.20
CA ASN A 175 -9.27 2.94 -0.97
C ASN A 175 -9.54 2.02 0.24
N VAL A 176 -10.82 1.82 0.56
CA VAL A 176 -11.28 0.92 1.63
C VAL A 176 -11.90 -0.35 1.05
N HIS A 177 -12.00 -1.42 1.87
CA HIS A 177 -12.66 -2.69 1.51
C HIS A 177 -12.12 -3.32 0.21
N PHE A 178 -10.80 -3.45 0.08
CA PHE A 178 -10.13 -3.99 -1.11
C PHE A 178 -10.63 -5.38 -1.53
N ASP A 179 -11.00 -6.22 -0.56
CA ASP A 179 -11.54 -7.57 -0.74
C ASP A 179 -12.97 -7.62 -1.30
N GLN A 180 -13.70 -6.48 -1.25
CA GLN A 180 -15.07 -6.38 -1.73
C GLN A 180 -15.11 -5.89 -3.19
N LYS A 181 -15.74 -6.65 -4.09
CA LYS A 181 -15.85 -6.30 -5.52
C LYS A 181 -16.92 -5.26 -5.84
N GLN A 182 -17.61 -4.73 -4.84
CA GLN A 182 -18.73 -3.79 -5.04
C GLN A 182 -18.28 -2.33 -4.86
N GLY A 183 -18.94 -1.42 -5.56
CA GLY A 183 -18.79 0.03 -5.31
C GLY A 183 -17.50 0.68 -5.81
N GLY A 184 -16.73 0.01 -6.68
CA GLY A 184 -15.46 0.56 -7.18
C GLY A 184 -14.30 0.49 -6.16
N ASN A 185 -14.43 -0.34 -5.13
CA ASN A 185 -13.46 -0.46 -4.05
C ASN A 185 -12.07 -0.92 -4.51
N GLN A 186 -11.95 -1.53 -5.69
CA GLN A 186 -10.66 -1.94 -6.27
C GLN A 186 -9.92 -0.80 -7.00
N VAL A 187 -10.54 0.37 -7.10
CA VAL A 187 -9.91 1.54 -7.72
C VAL A 187 -9.00 2.23 -6.72
N ASP A 188 -7.74 2.44 -7.10
CA ASP A 188 -6.82 3.28 -6.35
C ASP A 188 -7.22 4.76 -6.52
N VAL A 189 -7.89 5.29 -5.51
CA VAL A 189 -8.44 6.65 -5.51
C VAL A 189 -7.34 7.72 -5.42
N ILE A 190 -6.15 7.37 -4.90
CA ILE A 190 -5.00 8.28 -4.89
C ILE A 190 -4.53 8.58 -6.32
N GLN A 191 -4.57 7.58 -7.20
CA GLN A 191 -4.16 7.71 -8.60
C GLN A 191 -5.29 8.17 -9.54
N ALA A 192 -6.54 8.07 -9.08
CA ALA A 192 -7.68 8.39 -9.92
C ALA A 192 -7.73 9.90 -10.25
N PRO A 193 -7.84 10.29 -11.53
CA PRO A 193 -8.04 11.67 -11.91
C PRO A 193 -9.30 12.24 -11.29
N ARG A 194 -9.19 13.42 -10.68
CA ARG A 194 -10.33 14.12 -10.06
C ARG A 194 -10.14 15.61 -10.07
N SER A 195 -11.24 16.35 -9.88
CA SER A 195 -11.21 17.79 -9.72
C SER A 195 -10.34 18.16 -8.51
N THR A 196 -9.49 19.15 -8.70
CA THR A 196 -8.67 19.74 -7.63
C THR A 196 -9.52 20.49 -6.59
N GLY A 197 -10.75 20.87 -6.96
CA GLY A 197 -11.56 21.74 -6.14
C GLY A 197 -10.84 23.05 -5.83
N SER A 198 -10.90 23.49 -4.58
CA SER A 198 -10.28 24.74 -4.12
C SER A 198 -8.80 24.62 -3.72
N ILE A 199 -8.18 23.44 -3.87
CA ILE A 199 -6.80 23.20 -3.42
C ILE A 199 -5.76 24.05 -4.16
N LEU A 200 -6.10 24.55 -5.35
CA LEU A 200 -5.23 25.41 -6.15
C LEU A 200 -5.32 26.91 -5.78
N LYS A 201 -6.32 27.34 -5.01
CA LYS A 201 -6.46 28.75 -4.62
C LYS A 201 -5.25 29.30 -3.87
N PRO A 202 -4.66 28.61 -2.87
CA PRO A 202 -3.47 29.09 -2.20
C PRO A 202 -2.29 29.36 -3.14
N PHE A 203 -2.12 28.56 -4.19
CA PHE A 203 -1.03 28.76 -5.18
C PHE A 203 -1.27 30.02 -6.00
N LEU A 204 -2.50 30.28 -6.44
CA LEU A 204 -2.83 31.53 -7.14
C LEU A 204 -2.58 32.76 -6.25
N TYR A 205 -3.03 32.72 -5.01
CA TYR A 205 -2.80 33.80 -4.04
C TYR A 205 -1.31 34.01 -3.80
N TYR A 206 -0.54 32.92 -3.59
CA TYR A 206 0.91 33.01 -3.41
C TYR A 206 1.61 33.64 -4.61
N ALA A 207 1.29 33.22 -5.82
CA ALA A 207 1.89 33.75 -7.05
C ALA A 207 1.60 35.24 -7.20
N MET A 208 0.37 35.66 -6.97
CA MET A 208 -0.03 37.09 -7.05
C MET A 208 0.59 37.93 -5.93
N LEU A 209 0.76 37.39 -4.72
CA LEU A 209 1.48 38.05 -3.61
C LEU A 209 2.96 38.23 -3.97
N GLN A 210 3.59 37.21 -4.54
CA GLN A 210 5.00 37.24 -4.93
C GLN A 210 5.26 38.27 -6.04
N GLU A 211 4.34 38.42 -6.99
CA GLU A 211 4.44 39.44 -8.05
C GLU A 211 4.06 40.85 -7.58
N GLY A 212 3.58 40.99 -6.33
CA GLY A 212 3.12 42.28 -5.79
C GLY A 212 1.79 42.75 -6.35
N SER A 213 1.08 41.92 -7.11
CA SER A 213 -0.24 42.24 -7.69
C SER A 213 -1.41 42.01 -6.71
N LEU A 214 -1.14 41.42 -5.56
CA LEU A 214 -2.07 41.19 -4.46
C LEU A 214 -1.41 41.55 -3.13
N LEU A 215 -2.19 42.11 -2.19
CA LEU A 215 -1.82 42.31 -0.78
C LEU A 215 -2.83 41.60 0.11
N PRO A 216 -2.46 41.15 1.32
CA PRO A 216 -3.37 40.39 2.20
C PRO A 216 -4.67 41.16 2.54
N ASP A 217 -4.60 42.47 2.75
CA ASP A 217 -5.70 43.31 3.10
C ASP A 217 -6.39 44.00 1.90
N MET A 218 -5.91 43.69 0.66
CA MET A 218 -6.53 44.20 -0.56
C MET A 218 -7.99 43.72 -0.65
N LEU A 219 -8.91 44.63 -0.91
CA LEU A 219 -10.32 44.28 -1.10
C LEU A 219 -10.52 43.63 -2.48
N LEU A 220 -11.07 42.44 -2.49
CA LEU A 220 -11.44 41.70 -3.68
C LEU A 220 -12.98 41.77 -3.88
N PRO A 221 -13.45 41.90 -5.13
CA PRO A 221 -14.87 41.88 -5.40
C PRO A 221 -15.48 40.50 -5.16
N ASP A 222 -16.53 40.42 -4.40
CA ASP A 222 -17.37 39.24 -4.20
C ASP A 222 -18.82 39.57 -4.60
N VAL A 223 -19.01 39.79 -5.90
CA VAL A 223 -20.29 40.20 -6.52
C VAL A 223 -20.61 39.20 -7.67
N PRO A 224 -21.90 39.08 -8.03
CA PRO A 224 -22.28 38.26 -9.18
C PRO A 224 -21.51 38.68 -10.45
N VAL A 225 -20.87 37.72 -11.10
CA VAL A 225 -20.11 37.92 -12.36
C VAL A 225 -20.59 36.93 -13.41
N ASN A 226 -20.57 37.34 -14.66
CA ASN A 226 -20.77 36.45 -15.80
C ASN A 226 -19.53 36.53 -16.72
N ILE A 227 -18.92 35.39 -16.94
CA ILE A 227 -17.67 35.25 -17.71
C ILE A 227 -17.97 34.34 -18.90
N ASN A 228 -18.33 34.92 -20.04
CA ASN A 228 -18.67 34.18 -21.26
C ASN A 228 -19.73 33.09 -21.03
N GLY A 229 -20.78 33.39 -20.24
CA GLY A 229 -21.83 32.44 -19.90
C GLY A 229 -21.58 31.60 -18.63
N PHE A 230 -20.36 31.63 -18.09
CA PHE A 230 -20.06 31.01 -16.81
C PHE A 230 -20.34 31.96 -15.67
N THR A 231 -21.25 31.59 -14.76
CA THR A 231 -21.65 32.35 -13.56
C THR A 231 -21.20 31.61 -12.30
N PRO A 232 -19.98 31.85 -11.81
CA PRO A 232 -19.49 31.21 -10.59
C PRO A 232 -20.31 31.67 -9.39
N GLN A 233 -20.46 30.77 -8.41
CA GLN A 233 -21.19 31.04 -7.16
C GLN A 233 -20.32 30.62 -5.97
N ASN A 234 -20.47 31.30 -4.85
CA ASN A 234 -19.93 30.86 -3.59
C ASN A 234 -20.71 29.63 -3.06
N PHE A 235 -20.11 28.83 -2.21
CA PHE A 235 -20.78 27.67 -1.61
C PHE A 235 -22.02 28.07 -0.80
N SER A 236 -21.99 29.25 -0.15
CA SER A 236 -23.11 29.82 0.61
C SER A 236 -24.23 30.37 -0.28
N MET A 237 -24.03 30.46 -1.59
CA MET A 237 -24.93 31.14 -2.56
C MET A 237 -25.15 32.63 -2.26
N GLN A 238 -24.29 33.24 -1.42
CA GLN A 238 -24.32 34.63 -1.01
C GLN A 238 -23.10 35.39 -1.51
N PHE A 239 -23.24 36.71 -1.65
CA PHE A 239 -22.20 37.63 -2.06
C PHE A 239 -22.08 38.73 -1.01
N GLU A 240 -20.87 39.18 -0.70
CA GLU A 240 -20.55 40.13 0.35
C GLU A 240 -20.10 41.48 -0.16
N GLY A 241 -20.04 41.66 -1.47
CA GLY A 241 -19.63 42.90 -2.11
C GLY A 241 -18.13 43.04 -2.23
N ALA A 242 -17.43 43.31 -1.13
CA ALA A 242 -15.96 43.41 -1.09
C ALA A 242 -15.41 42.73 0.14
N VAL A 243 -14.37 41.88 -0.04
CA VAL A 243 -13.79 41.05 1.04
C VAL A 243 -12.29 41.18 1.00
N PRO A 244 -11.57 41.30 2.14
CA PRO A 244 -10.10 41.23 2.17
C PRO A 244 -9.58 39.93 1.56
N ALA A 245 -8.45 39.98 0.84
CA ALA A 245 -7.88 38.83 0.15
C ALA A 245 -7.55 37.67 1.11
N SER A 246 -7.03 37.96 2.31
CA SER A 246 -6.78 36.98 3.36
C SER A 246 -8.05 36.23 3.80
N GLU A 247 -9.15 36.97 3.99
CA GLU A 247 -10.43 36.38 4.37
C GLU A 247 -11.07 35.61 3.22
N ALA A 248 -10.99 36.13 1.98
CA ALA A 248 -11.48 35.44 0.79
C ALA A 248 -10.81 34.09 0.60
N LEU A 249 -9.51 33.98 0.87
CA LEU A 249 -8.77 32.72 0.84
C LEU A 249 -9.18 31.79 2.01
N ALA A 250 -9.21 32.31 3.24
CA ALA A 250 -9.54 31.52 4.41
C ALA A 250 -10.95 30.89 4.32
N ARG A 251 -11.89 31.61 3.74
CA ARG A 251 -13.27 31.16 3.50
C ARG A 251 -13.44 30.44 2.17
N SER A 252 -12.39 30.36 1.39
CA SER A 252 -12.39 29.69 0.08
C SER A 252 -13.48 30.23 -0.88
N LEU A 253 -13.68 31.56 -0.92
CA LEU A 253 -14.64 32.17 -1.81
C LEU A 253 -14.29 31.95 -3.27
N ASN A 254 -15.30 31.65 -4.09
CA ASN A 254 -15.09 31.31 -5.50
C ASN A 254 -14.96 32.54 -6.39
N ILE A 255 -15.82 33.56 -6.15
CA ILE A 255 -15.85 34.76 -7.00
C ILE A 255 -14.51 35.51 -6.99
N PRO A 256 -13.92 35.82 -5.80
CA PRO A 256 -12.62 36.48 -5.76
C PRO A 256 -11.54 35.64 -6.46
N ALA A 257 -11.52 34.31 -6.26
CA ALA A 257 -10.53 33.44 -6.88
C ALA A 257 -10.64 33.42 -8.41
N VAL A 258 -11.86 33.30 -8.96
CA VAL A 258 -12.07 33.30 -10.41
C VAL A 258 -11.69 34.67 -11.01
N THR A 259 -12.05 35.77 -10.37
CA THR A 259 -11.71 37.12 -10.82
C THR A 259 -10.18 37.33 -10.81
N MET A 260 -9.49 36.85 -9.76
CA MET A 260 -8.03 36.91 -9.70
C MET A 260 -7.37 36.06 -10.79
N LEU A 261 -7.85 34.83 -11.01
CA LEU A 261 -7.33 33.95 -12.05
C LEU A 261 -7.45 34.57 -13.45
N GLN A 262 -8.57 35.25 -13.73
CA GLN A 262 -8.73 36.02 -14.97
C GLN A 262 -7.67 37.12 -15.12
N ARG A 263 -7.39 37.87 -14.05
CA ARG A 263 -6.39 38.95 -14.04
C ARG A 263 -4.97 38.41 -14.14
N TYR A 264 -4.70 37.31 -13.47
CA TYR A 264 -3.40 36.66 -13.48
C TYR A 264 -3.08 36.03 -14.85
N GLY A 265 -4.07 35.42 -15.48
CA GLY A 265 -3.99 34.73 -16.76
C GLY A 265 -3.71 33.22 -16.61
N VAL A 266 -4.40 32.41 -17.40
CA VAL A 266 -4.28 30.95 -17.38
C VAL A 266 -2.97 30.41 -17.98
N PRO A 267 -2.31 31.11 -18.95
CA PRO A 267 -1.06 30.63 -19.55
C PRO A 267 0.24 30.85 -18.73
N LYS A 268 0.13 31.43 -17.54
CA LYS A 268 1.31 31.72 -16.70
C LYS A 268 1.73 30.56 -15.79
#